data_c027871f56629cd95c5ebfed9c5073b9
#
_entry.id   c027871f56629cd95c5ebfed9c5073b9
#
_cell.length_a   1.000
_cell.length_b   1.000
_cell.length_c   1.000
_cell.angle_alpha   90.00
_cell.angle_beta   90.00
_cell.angle_gamma   90.00
#
_symmetry.space_group_name_H-M   'P 1'
#
loop_
_entity.id
_entity.type
_entity.pdbx_description
1 polymer ?
#
loop_
_entity_poly.entity_id
_entity_poly.type
_entity_poly.pdbx_seq_one_letter_code
_entity_poly.pdbx_strand_id
1 'polypeptide(L)'
;WHITDLLHYSGTHSATSSSINLLLKHSMAQLCVNLLPGDGITAEQLQKATVHLKQAKAYFTMNTDGEPVIHNHDGEASTPTDVRLLKNGNTSSAYYALMLPGQTFAADRLMISIHIGNDIYKYLPTNDITTQANTCHELKLKVNKAGVSALSVTSTGWQSPTLVEATEAERFVTVENETAGSLLADGSALKTALASAGQDSPIKVM
;
A
#
# COMPACT_ATOMS: atom_id res chain seq x y z
N TRP A 1 -3.55 -7.35 14.46
CA TRP A 1 -4.24 -6.23 13.85
C TRP A 1 -4.28 -6.42 12.34
N HIS A 2 -5.44 -6.72 11.78
CA HIS A 2 -5.66 -6.77 10.34
C HIS A 2 -6.70 -5.69 10.03
N ILE A 3 -6.24 -4.46 9.75
CA ILE A 3 -7.10 -3.50 9.08
C ILE A 3 -7.04 -3.88 7.60
N THR A 4 -8.19 -4.24 7.05
CA THR A 4 -8.33 -4.45 5.62
C THR A 4 -8.46 -3.09 4.94
N ASP A 5 -7.75 -2.91 3.85
CA ASP A 5 -7.94 -1.73 3.02
C ASP A 5 -9.35 -1.72 2.46
N LEU A 6 -10.04 -0.60 2.68
CA LEU A 6 -11.41 -0.40 2.26
C LEU A 6 -11.42 0.51 1.04
N LEU A 7 -12.01 0.02 -0.04
CA LEU A 7 -12.22 0.79 -1.26
C LEU A 7 -13.68 1.21 -1.35
N HIS A 8 -13.94 2.45 -1.69
CA HIS A 8 -15.28 2.94 -1.92
C HIS A 8 -15.38 3.69 -3.24
N TYR A 9 -16.62 3.76 -3.73
CA TYR A 9 -17.01 4.58 -4.87
C TYR A 9 -18.24 5.37 -4.49
N SER A 10 -18.25 6.66 -4.83
CA SER A 10 -19.42 7.53 -4.74
C SER A 10 -19.62 8.23 -6.07
N GLY A 11 -20.79 8.10 -6.67
CA GLY A 11 -21.13 8.74 -7.95
C GLY A 11 -22.49 8.33 -8.49
N THR A 12 -22.96 9.09 -9.45
CA THR A 12 -24.22 8.82 -10.18
C THR A 12 -23.92 8.38 -11.60
N HIS A 13 -24.65 7.38 -12.08
CA HIS A 13 -24.54 6.87 -13.43
C HIS A 13 -25.87 6.93 -14.14
N SER A 14 -25.84 7.17 -15.45
CA SER A 14 -27.04 7.08 -16.28
C SER A 14 -27.40 5.61 -16.51
N ALA A 15 -28.68 5.27 -16.33
CA ALA A 15 -29.21 3.94 -16.62
C ALA A 15 -29.08 3.52 -18.11
N THR A 16 -28.79 4.47 -19.01
CA THR A 16 -28.60 4.22 -20.45
C THR A 16 -27.18 3.89 -20.84
N SER A 17 -26.23 3.95 -19.90
CA SER A 17 -24.82 3.63 -20.18
C SER A 17 -24.63 2.12 -20.35
N SER A 18 -23.98 1.71 -21.44
CA SER A 18 -23.63 0.32 -21.70
C SER A 18 -22.45 -0.17 -20.83
N SER A 19 -21.67 0.73 -20.25
CA SER A 19 -20.58 0.46 -19.32
C SER A 19 -20.55 1.51 -18.22
N ILE A 20 -20.13 1.10 -17.02
CA ILE A 20 -19.96 1.98 -15.86
C ILE A 20 -18.50 1.87 -15.42
N ASN A 21 -17.80 2.99 -15.47
CA ASN A 21 -16.44 3.10 -14.95
C ASN A 21 -16.49 3.50 -13.47
N LEU A 22 -16.03 2.61 -12.58
CA LEU A 22 -15.94 2.85 -11.16
C LEU A 22 -14.52 3.24 -10.77
N LEU A 23 -14.32 4.50 -10.38
CA LEU A 23 -13.04 4.93 -9.82
C LEU A 23 -13.09 4.69 -8.30
N LEU A 24 -12.54 3.57 -7.87
CA LEU A 24 -12.43 3.23 -6.47
C LEU A 24 -11.35 4.09 -5.79
N LYS A 25 -11.66 4.56 -4.59
CA LYS A 25 -10.74 5.31 -3.74
C LYS A 25 -10.49 4.53 -2.45
N HIS A 26 -9.29 4.65 -1.91
CA HIS A 26 -8.98 4.10 -0.59
C HIS A 26 -9.67 4.92 0.50
N SER A 27 -10.47 4.28 1.33
CA SER A 27 -11.09 4.92 2.51
C SER A 27 -10.09 5.12 3.64
N MET A 28 -8.98 4.42 3.61
CA MET A 28 -7.92 4.46 4.61
C MET A 28 -6.79 5.39 4.18
N ALA A 29 -5.90 5.72 5.13
CA ALA A 29 -4.59 6.28 4.86
C ALA A 29 -3.52 5.18 4.94
N GLN A 30 -2.42 5.34 4.21
CA GLN A 30 -1.25 4.48 4.32
C GLN A 30 -0.10 5.23 4.99
N LEU A 31 0.61 4.56 5.88
CA LEU A 31 1.90 5.01 6.41
C LEU A 31 3.00 4.13 5.82
N CYS A 32 4.01 4.77 5.23
CA CYS A 32 5.24 4.14 4.78
C CYS A 32 6.41 4.71 5.58
N VAL A 33 7.18 3.85 6.24
CA VAL A 33 8.36 4.24 7.00
C VAL A 33 9.60 3.59 6.37
N ASN A 34 10.44 4.41 5.78
CA ASN A 34 11.70 3.98 5.18
C ASN A 34 12.86 4.32 6.13
N LEU A 35 13.53 3.28 6.63
CA LEU A 35 14.67 3.44 7.52
C LEU A 35 15.97 3.47 6.72
N LEU A 36 16.81 4.46 7.02
CA LEU A 36 18.13 4.65 6.42
C LEU A 36 19.19 4.54 7.49
N PRO A 37 20.30 3.85 7.23
CA PRO A 37 21.38 3.72 8.19
C PRO A 37 22.11 5.05 8.37
N GLY A 38 22.41 5.36 9.60
CA GLY A 38 23.24 6.49 10.01
C GLY A 38 24.45 6.03 10.81
N ASP A 39 25.04 6.96 11.55
CA ASP A 39 26.26 6.69 12.29
C ASP A 39 26.07 5.58 13.35
N GLY A 40 26.88 4.53 13.25
CA GLY A 40 26.86 3.39 14.18
C GLY A 40 25.70 2.41 13.99
N ILE A 41 24.90 2.55 12.95
CA ILE A 41 23.80 1.63 12.58
C ILE A 41 24.06 1.10 11.16
N THR A 42 23.92 -0.20 10.98
CA THR A 42 24.09 -0.85 9.67
C THR A 42 22.76 -1.11 8.98
N ALA A 43 22.78 -1.25 7.65
CA ALA A 43 21.61 -1.64 6.89
C ALA A 43 21.07 -3.01 7.32
N GLU A 44 21.94 -3.95 7.67
CA GLU A 44 21.55 -5.27 8.15
C GLU A 44 20.80 -5.20 9.49
N GLN A 45 21.20 -4.31 10.38
CA GLN A 45 20.50 -4.08 11.65
C GLN A 45 19.09 -3.51 11.39
N LEU A 46 18.95 -2.57 10.44
CA LEU A 46 17.65 -2.02 10.05
C LEU A 46 16.76 -3.06 9.40
N GLN A 47 17.32 -3.98 8.63
CA GLN A 47 16.55 -5.09 8.07
C GLN A 47 15.98 -6.04 9.13
N LYS A 48 16.60 -6.13 10.29
CA LYS A 48 16.14 -6.95 11.42
C LYS A 48 15.29 -6.16 12.43
N ALA A 49 15.10 -4.87 12.21
CA ALA A 49 14.33 -4.01 13.10
C ALA A 49 12.83 -4.38 13.12
N THR A 50 12.17 -4.02 14.20
CA THR A 50 10.71 -3.94 14.28
C THR A 50 10.30 -2.50 14.49
N VAL A 51 9.26 -2.06 13.78
CA VAL A 51 8.78 -0.68 13.80
C VAL A 51 7.35 -0.66 14.31
N HIS A 52 7.09 0.24 15.23
CA HIS A 52 5.77 0.41 15.84
C HIS A 52 5.29 1.84 15.67
N LEU A 53 4.06 2.00 15.21
CA LEU A 53 3.32 3.24 15.25
C LEU A 53 2.65 3.36 16.61
N LYS A 54 2.93 4.44 17.32
CA LYS A 54 2.38 4.73 18.63
C LYS A 54 1.16 5.64 18.50
N GLN A 55 0.25 5.57 19.46
CA GLN A 55 -0.92 6.43 19.55
C GLN A 55 -1.90 6.32 18.36
N ALA A 56 -1.89 5.20 17.64
CA ALA A 56 -2.82 4.97 16.56
C ALA A 56 -4.25 4.78 17.09
N LYS A 57 -5.23 5.37 16.44
CA LYS A 57 -6.65 5.10 16.69
C LYS A 57 -7.10 3.89 15.90
N ALA A 58 -7.98 3.09 16.47
CA ALA A 58 -8.31 1.77 15.97
C ALA A 58 -9.79 1.54 15.69
N TYR A 59 -10.65 2.36 16.26
CA TYR A 59 -12.09 2.16 16.18
C TYR A 59 -12.73 3.16 15.22
N PHE A 60 -13.58 2.66 14.35
CA PHE A 60 -14.31 3.47 13.37
C PHE A 60 -15.61 2.78 12.97
N THR A 61 -16.54 3.56 12.48
CA THR A 61 -17.70 3.11 11.70
C THR A 61 -17.61 3.67 10.29
N MET A 62 -18.33 3.06 9.36
CA MET A 62 -18.47 3.63 8.02
C MET A 62 -19.73 4.51 7.97
N ASN A 63 -19.61 5.70 7.43
CA ASN A 63 -20.79 6.51 7.10
C ASN A 63 -21.48 6.02 5.82
N THR A 64 -22.59 6.62 5.45
CA THR A 64 -23.36 6.26 4.25
C THR A 64 -22.60 6.53 2.94
N ASP A 65 -21.58 7.38 2.98
CA ASP A 65 -20.76 7.73 1.82
C ASP A 65 -19.53 6.82 1.66
N GLY A 66 -19.39 5.81 2.54
CA GLY A 66 -18.27 4.87 2.54
C GLY A 66 -16.99 5.43 3.13
N GLU A 67 -17.08 6.48 3.95
CA GLU A 67 -15.94 7.08 4.63
C GLU A 67 -15.85 6.59 6.08
N PRO A 68 -14.65 6.30 6.60
CA PRO A 68 -14.48 5.91 7.99
C PRO A 68 -14.60 7.12 8.91
N VAL A 69 -15.45 6.98 9.91
CA VAL A 69 -15.62 7.95 10.99
C VAL A 69 -15.00 7.38 12.25
N ILE A 70 -13.97 8.04 12.77
CA ILE A 70 -13.29 7.61 13.99
C ILE A 70 -14.22 7.86 15.18
N HIS A 71 -14.38 6.85 16.00
CA HIS A 71 -15.11 6.99 17.25
C HIS A 71 -14.41 6.26 18.41
N ASN A 72 -14.89 6.51 19.60
CA ASN A 72 -14.42 5.83 20.80
C ASN A 72 -15.15 4.49 20.94
N HIS A 73 -14.44 3.47 21.41
CA HIS A 73 -15.07 2.20 21.77
C HIS A 73 -15.93 2.40 23.05
N ASP A 74 -17.20 2.02 22.96
CA ASP A 74 -18.15 2.07 24.09
C ASP A 74 -18.27 3.42 24.82
N GLY A 75 -18.05 4.53 24.10
CA GLY A 75 -18.13 5.87 24.69
C GLY A 75 -16.90 6.30 25.50
N GLU A 76 -15.91 5.43 25.62
CA GLU A 76 -14.63 5.77 26.22
C GLU A 76 -13.71 6.47 25.20
N ALA A 77 -12.82 7.32 25.70
CA ALA A 77 -11.79 7.92 24.85
C ALA A 77 -10.99 6.80 24.19
N SER A 78 -10.88 6.81 22.86
CA SER A 78 -10.15 5.77 22.12
C SER A 78 -8.75 5.66 22.70
N THR A 79 -8.49 4.56 23.42
CA THR A 79 -7.16 4.30 23.96
C THR A 79 -6.19 4.20 22.79
N PRO A 80 -5.14 5.04 22.75
CA PRO A 80 -4.14 4.95 21.71
C PRO A 80 -3.53 3.56 21.69
N THR A 81 -3.50 2.95 20.52
CA THR A 81 -3.00 1.59 20.33
C THR A 81 -1.60 1.61 19.75
N ASP A 82 -0.85 0.59 20.07
CA ASP A 82 0.48 0.33 19.51
C ASP A 82 0.34 -0.62 18.33
N VAL A 83 0.68 -0.16 17.13
CA VAL A 83 0.54 -0.93 15.90
C VAL A 83 1.92 -1.28 15.35
N ARG A 84 2.23 -2.58 15.30
CA ARG A 84 3.44 -3.04 14.62
C ARG A 84 3.26 -2.90 13.12
N LEU A 85 4.19 -2.20 12.47
CA LEU A 85 4.21 -2.05 11.01
C LEU A 85 4.61 -3.36 10.34
N LEU A 86 4.03 -3.62 9.20
CA LEU A 86 4.40 -4.72 8.34
C LEU A 86 5.63 -4.35 7.53
N LYS A 87 6.53 -5.29 7.37
CA LYS A 87 7.75 -5.10 6.60
C LYS A 87 7.50 -5.39 5.13
N ASN A 88 8.04 -4.56 4.25
CA ASN A 88 7.93 -4.76 2.80
C ASN A 88 9.04 -5.71 2.30
N GLY A 89 8.78 -7.01 2.42
CA GLY A 89 9.75 -8.05 2.06
C GLY A 89 10.85 -8.29 3.12
N ASN A 90 11.58 -9.38 2.98
CA ASN A 90 12.52 -9.85 4.01
C ASN A 90 13.82 -9.05 4.08
N THR A 91 14.25 -8.44 2.97
CA THR A 91 15.52 -7.70 2.86
C THR A 91 15.36 -6.20 2.88
N SER A 92 14.12 -5.71 2.95
CA SER A 92 13.82 -4.28 2.96
C SER A 92 13.95 -3.68 4.36
N SER A 93 14.25 -2.39 4.44
CA SER A 93 14.10 -1.53 5.62
C SER A 93 12.89 -0.60 5.50
N ALA A 94 11.97 -0.92 4.59
CA ALA A 94 10.69 -0.25 4.42
C ALA A 94 9.58 -0.98 5.17
N TYR A 95 8.74 -0.22 5.85
CA TYR A 95 7.64 -0.69 6.69
C TYR A 95 6.37 0.06 6.34
N TYR A 96 5.22 -0.57 6.50
CA TYR A 96 3.93 0.06 6.19
C TYR A 96 2.84 -0.34 7.18
N ALA A 97 1.87 0.51 7.31
CA ALA A 97 0.62 0.25 8.03
C ALA A 97 -0.53 1.00 7.37
N LEU A 98 -1.73 0.48 7.54
CA LEU A 98 -2.96 1.22 7.28
C LEU A 98 -3.32 2.02 8.52
N MET A 99 -3.79 3.25 8.29
CA MET A 99 -4.23 4.16 9.35
C MET A 99 -5.63 4.65 9.05
N LEU A 100 -6.37 4.96 10.11
CA LEU A 100 -7.63 5.68 9.96
C LEU A 100 -7.34 7.12 9.52
N PRO A 101 -8.10 7.68 8.58
CA PRO A 101 -8.01 9.10 8.25
C PRO A 101 -8.54 9.97 9.39
N GLY A 102 -8.14 11.24 9.40
CA GLY A 102 -8.62 12.23 10.38
C GLY A 102 -7.99 12.13 11.77
N GLN A 103 -6.98 11.26 11.97
CA GLN A 103 -6.20 11.29 13.22
C GLN A 103 -4.97 12.19 13.08
N THR A 104 -4.60 12.84 14.18
CA THR A 104 -3.42 13.71 14.22
C THR A 104 -2.39 13.14 15.18
N PHE A 105 -1.16 12.98 14.70
CA PHE A 105 0.03 12.72 15.50
C PHE A 105 0.69 14.06 15.79
N ALA A 106 0.59 14.48 17.03
CA ALA A 106 1.06 15.81 17.43
C ALA A 106 2.58 15.92 17.40
N ALA A 107 3.07 17.12 17.12
CA ALA A 107 4.48 17.49 17.22
C ALA A 107 5.03 17.16 18.61
N ASP A 108 6.30 16.82 18.68
CA ASP A 108 7.05 16.48 19.91
C ASP A 108 6.44 15.32 20.73
N ARG A 109 5.56 14.54 20.12
CA ARG A 109 5.01 13.30 20.71
C ARG A 109 5.55 12.08 20.01
N LEU A 110 5.75 11.01 20.78
CA LEU A 110 6.26 9.75 20.25
C LEU A 110 5.29 9.17 19.19
N MET A 111 5.70 9.20 17.93
CA MET A 111 4.94 8.64 16.81
C MET A 111 5.45 7.26 16.42
N ILE A 112 6.77 7.12 16.24
CA ILE A 112 7.38 5.85 15.81
C ILE A 112 8.40 5.38 16.83
N SER A 113 8.36 4.09 17.18
CA SER A 113 9.46 3.43 17.88
C SER A 113 10.06 2.33 17.00
N ILE A 114 11.40 2.30 16.95
CA ILE A 114 12.19 1.38 16.14
C ILE A 114 13.01 0.53 17.12
N HIS A 115 12.82 -0.78 17.07
CA HIS A 115 13.52 -1.71 17.94
C HIS A 115 14.59 -2.44 17.12
N ILE A 116 15.85 -2.33 17.54
CA ILE A 116 17.02 -2.98 16.93
C ILE A 116 17.75 -3.76 18.03
N GLY A 117 17.57 -5.07 18.05
CA GLY A 117 18.06 -5.87 19.17
C GLY A 117 17.41 -5.44 20.49
N ASN A 118 18.23 -5.00 21.45
CA ASN A 118 17.75 -4.49 22.75
C ASN A 118 17.55 -2.97 22.78
N ASP A 119 17.95 -2.27 21.73
CA ASP A 119 17.90 -0.82 21.68
C ASP A 119 16.56 -0.34 21.09
N ILE A 120 16.04 0.75 21.65
CA ILE A 120 14.80 1.38 21.20
C ILE A 120 15.09 2.81 20.77
N TYR A 121 14.84 3.08 19.50
CA TYR A 121 14.97 4.40 18.90
C TYR A 121 13.59 5.02 18.73
N LYS A 122 13.48 6.31 19.01
CA LYS A 122 12.21 7.06 19.06
C LYS A 122 12.22 8.18 18.03
N TYR A 123 11.15 8.28 17.26
CA TYR A 123 10.91 9.41 16.37
C TYR A 123 9.72 10.21 16.88
N LEU A 124 9.93 11.51 17.03
CA LEU A 124 8.94 12.51 17.36
C LEU A 124 8.86 13.48 16.16
N PRO A 125 7.69 13.66 15.54
CA PRO A 125 7.56 14.61 14.44
C PRO A 125 7.78 16.05 14.95
N THR A 126 8.35 16.89 14.10
CA THR A 126 8.56 18.33 14.40
C THR A 126 7.30 19.16 14.16
N ASN A 127 6.38 18.66 13.36
CA ASN A 127 5.08 19.26 13.07
C ASN A 127 4.00 18.18 13.19
N ASP A 128 2.77 18.62 13.40
CA ASP A 128 1.62 17.73 13.41
C ASP A 128 1.49 17.01 12.07
N ILE A 129 1.21 15.70 12.12
CA ILE A 129 0.93 14.88 10.95
C ILE A 129 -0.53 14.42 11.05
N THR A 130 -1.39 14.96 10.18
CA THR A 130 -2.80 14.56 10.10
C THR A 130 -3.02 13.64 8.93
N THR A 131 -3.59 12.48 9.20
CA THR A 131 -3.88 11.46 8.19
C THR A 131 -5.11 11.85 7.37
N GLN A 132 -5.07 11.54 6.07
CA GLN A 132 -6.17 11.79 5.15
C GLN A 132 -6.50 10.51 4.37
N ALA A 133 -7.79 10.29 4.08
CA ALA A 133 -8.22 9.20 3.22
C ALA A 133 -7.54 9.27 1.86
N ASN A 134 -7.30 8.13 1.24
CA ASN A 134 -6.67 8.01 -0.07
C ASN A 134 -5.29 8.69 -0.15
N THR A 135 -4.56 8.73 0.96
CA THR A 135 -3.25 9.38 1.05
C THR A 135 -2.20 8.43 1.62
N CYS A 136 -1.03 8.43 1.00
CA CYS A 136 0.17 7.77 1.52
C CYS A 136 1.06 8.82 2.23
N HIS A 137 1.31 8.61 3.51
CA HIS A 137 2.25 9.39 4.31
C HIS A 137 3.58 8.64 4.36
N GLU A 138 4.61 9.22 3.75
CA GLU A 138 5.95 8.63 3.72
C GLU A 138 6.87 9.35 4.69
N LEU A 139 7.49 8.59 5.58
CA LEU A 139 8.54 9.03 6.51
C LEU A 139 9.86 8.38 6.10
N LYS A 140 10.85 9.17 5.71
CA LYS A 140 12.24 8.71 5.54
C LYS A 140 13.03 9.08 6.80
N LEU A 141 13.37 8.07 7.59
CA LEU A 141 14.01 8.24 8.89
C LEU A 141 15.45 7.71 8.85
N LYS A 142 16.41 8.58 9.16
CA LYS A 142 17.80 8.19 9.38
C LYS A 142 17.99 7.80 10.85
N VAL A 143 18.39 6.55 11.08
CA VAL A 143 18.62 6.01 12.43
C VAL A 143 20.12 6.03 12.72
N ASN A 144 20.50 6.83 13.70
CA ASN A 144 21.87 6.88 14.22
C ASN A 144 21.91 6.26 15.61
N LYS A 145 23.06 5.82 16.05
CA LYS A 145 23.24 5.32 17.42
C LYS A 145 22.83 6.34 18.49
N ALA A 146 22.93 7.62 18.18
CA ALA A 146 22.52 8.72 19.07
C ALA A 146 21.04 9.08 19.00
N GLY A 147 20.29 8.62 17.99
CA GLY A 147 18.88 8.93 17.84
C GLY A 147 18.36 8.85 16.39
N VAL A 148 17.14 9.31 16.18
CA VAL A 148 16.46 9.30 14.88
C VAL A 148 16.23 10.71 14.39
N SER A 149 16.49 10.95 13.12
CA SER A 149 16.16 12.19 12.42
C SER A 149 15.33 11.92 11.18
N ALA A 150 14.35 12.77 10.89
CA ALA A 150 13.62 12.74 9.63
C ALA A 150 14.45 13.38 8.53
N LEU A 151 14.57 12.69 7.40
CA LEU A 151 15.13 13.25 6.16
C LEU A 151 14.04 13.85 5.30
N SER A 152 12.87 13.24 5.29
CA SER A 152 11.68 13.78 4.65
C SER A 152 10.40 13.24 5.30
N VAL A 153 9.37 14.08 5.31
CA VAL A 153 8.00 13.74 5.65
C VAL A 153 7.14 14.25 4.50
N THR A 154 6.53 13.34 3.76
CA THR A 154 5.74 13.70 2.58
C THR A 154 4.37 13.03 2.63
N SER A 155 3.38 13.69 2.07
CA SER A 155 2.03 13.16 1.89
C SER A 155 1.66 13.27 0.43
N THR A 156 1.36 12.15 -0.21
CA THR A 156 0.96 12.09 -1.61
C THR A 156 -0.34 11.34 -1.74
N GLY A 157 -1.13 11.62 -2.77
CA GLY A 157 -2.30 10.81 -3.06
C GLY A 157 -1.89 9.34 -3.11
N TRP A 158 -2.64 8.47 -2.44
CA TRP A 158 -2.43 7.04 -2.56
C TRP A 158 -2.80 6.66 -4.00
N GLN A 159 -1.80 6.56 -4.80
CA GLN A 159 -1.99 6.09 -6.16
C GLN A 159 -2.43 4.63 -6.05
N SER A 160 -3.67 4.37 -6.44
CA SER A 160 -3.96 3.05 -7.00
C SER A 160 -2.80 2.75 -7.93
N PRO A 161 -2.21 1.54 -7.87
CA PRO A 161 -1.20 1.18 -8.85
C PRO A 161 -1.81 1.65 -10.17
N THR A 162 -1.14 2.54 -10.85
CA THR A 162 -1.52 2.91 -12.20
C THR A 162 -1.75 1.55 -12.83
N LEU A 163 -2.99 1.22 -13.16
CA LEU A 163 -3.17 0.20 -14.16
C LEU A 163 -2.27 0.74 -15.25
N VAL A 164 -1.08 0.20 -15.33
CA VAL A 164 -0.34 0.22 -16.57
C VAL A 164 -1.40 -0.40 -17.45
N GLU A 165 -2.15 0.45 -18.16
CA GLU A 165 -2.95 -0.03 -19.25
C GLU A 165 -1.94 -0.91 -19.95
N ALA A 166 -2.21 -2.21 -19.94
CA ALA A 166 -1.40 -3.13 -20.69
C ALA A 166 -1.53 -2.57 -22.09
N THR A 167 -0.58 -1.73 -22.46
CA THR A 167 -0.54 -1.05 -23.76
C THR A 167 -0.30 -2.09 -24.86
N GLU A 168 -0.10 -3.30 -24.42
CA GLU A 168 -0.19 -4.50 -25.24
C GLU A 168 -1.46 -5.24 -24.82
N ALA A 169 -2.50 -5.12 -25.63
CA ALA A 169 -3.65 -6.00 -25.56
C ALA A 169 -3.10 -7.43 -25.49
N GLU A 170 -3.41 -8.16 -24.40
CA GLU A 170 -3.04 -9.56 -24.30
C GLU A 170 -3.51 -10.24 -25.59
N ARG A 171 -2.57 -10.78 -26.34
CA ARG A 171 -2.91 -11.49 -27.58
C ARG A 171 -3.50 -12.82 -27.20
N PHE A 172 -4.81 -12.91 -27.31
CA PHE A 172 -5.52 -14.18 -27.20
C PHE A 172 -5.56 -14.85 -28.57
N VAL A 173 -5.25 -16.12 -28.59
CA VAL A 173 -5.52 -16.98 -29.75
C VAL A 173 -6.70 -17.87 -29.38
N THR A 174 -7.81 -17.65 -30.05
CA THR A 174 -8.98 -18.51 -29.90
C THR A 174 -8.78 -19.73 -30.79
N VAL A 175 -8.75 -20.91 -30.18
CA VAL A 175 -8.57 -22.19 -30.83
C VAL A 175 -9.92 -22.90 -30.92
N GLU A 176 -10.89 -22.24 -31.55
CA GLU A 176 -12.20 -22.83 -31.76
C GLU A 176 -12.20 -23.77 -32.93
N ASN A 177 -12.81 -24.94 -32.78
CA ASN A 177 -13.02 -25.97 -33.82
C ASN A 177 -11.76 -26.60 -34.41
N GLU A 178 -10.62 -26.52 -33.74
CA GLU A 178 -9.42 -27.25 -34.16
C GLU A 178 -9.34 -28.64 -33.49
N THR A 179 -9.00 -29.66 -34.24
CA THR A 179 -8.69 -30.99 -33.70
C THR A 179 -7.27 -31.01 -33.12
N ALA A 180 -6.99 -31.87 -32.15
CA ALA A 180 -5.67 -31.95 -31.51
C ALA A 180 -4.52 -32.16 -32.53
N GLY A 181 -4.78 -32.78 -33.68
CA GLY A 181 -3.80 -32.98 -34.75
C GLY A 181 -3.58 -31.74 -35.63
N SER A 182 -4.52 -30.82 -35.70
CA SER A 182 -4.42 -29.61 -36.54
C SER A 182 -3.80 -28.41 -35.79
N LEU A 183 -3.77 -28.42 -34.48
CA LEU A 183 -3.26 -27.31 -33.66
C LEU A 183 -1.80 -26.93 -33.96
N LEU A 184 -0.97 -27.91 -34.31
CA LEU A 184 0.44 -27.72 -34.67
C LEU A 184 0.71 -27.80 -36.15
N ALA A 185 -0.32 -27.92 -36.98
CA ALA A 185 -0.18 -27.93 -38.43
C ALA A 185 0.29 -26.55 -38.95
N ASP A 186 0.97 -26.58 -40.10
CA ASP A 186 1.39 -25.33 -40.76
C ASP A 186 0.16 -24.51 -41.15
N GLY A 187 0.20 -23.21 -40.78
CA GLY A 187 -0.91 -22.29 -41.00
C GLY A 187 -1.98 -22.27 -39.91
N SER A 188 -1.90 -23.12 -38.86
CA SER A 188 -2.83 -23.01 -37.74
C SER A 188 -2.66 -21.71 -36.99
N ALA A 189 -3.74 -21.21 -36.37
CA ALA A 189 -3.71 -19.98 -35.58
C ALA A 189 -2.72 -20.08 -34.43
N LEU A 190 -2.67 -21.24 -33.75
CA LEU A 190 -1.75 -21.47 -32.64
C LEU A 190 -0.29 -21.47 -33.07
N LYS A 191 0.05 -22.19 -34.16
CA LYS A 191 1.43 -22.27 -34.68
C LYS A 191 1.91 -20.89 -35.16
N THR A 192 1.05 -20.16 -35.86
CA THR A 192 1.34 -18.80 -36.35
C THR A 192 1.58 -17.85 -35.16
N ALA A 193 0.74 -17.94 -34.11
CA ALA A 193 0.91 -17.14 -32.93
C ALA A 193 2.19 -17.49 -32.17
N LEU A 194 2.49 -18.78 -31.98
CA LEU A 194 3.72 -19.23 -31.30
C LEU A 194 4.99 -18.78 -32.06
N ALA A 195 4.97 -18.73 -33.37
CA ALA A 195 6.10 -18.25 -34.19
C ALA A 195 6.37 -16.75 -33.97
N SER A 196 5.38 -15.98 -33.55
CA SER A 196 5.48 -14.55 -33.25
C SER A 196 5.57 -14.25 -31.75
N ALA A 197 5.54 -15.26 -30.87
CA ALA A 197 5.67 -15.11 -29.44
C ALA A 197 7.12 -14.79 -29.07
N GLY A 198 7.30 -13.91 -28.08
CA GLY A 198 8.59 -13.57 -27.51
C GLY A 198 8.46 -13.30 -26.03
N GLN A 199 9.59 -13.05 -25.38
CA GLN A 199 9.61 -12.72 -23.96
C GLN A 199 8.81 -11.44 -23.67
N ASP A 200 8.79 -10.49 -24.62
CA ASP A 200 8.09 -9.21 -24.52
C ASP A 200 6.68 -9.23 -25.14
N SER A 201 6.26 -10.34 -25.70
CA SER A 201 4.95 -10.53 -26.36
C SER A 201 4.41 -11.94 -26.10
N PRO A 202 4.03 -12.25 -24.86
CA PRO A 202 3.46 -13.57 -24.52
C PRO A 202 2.09 -13.76 -25.16
N ILE A 203 1.73 -15.01 -25.41
CA ILE A 203 0.42 -15.41 -25.95
C ILE A 203 -0.30 -16.25 -24.90
N LYS A 204 -1.55 -15.91 -24.63
CA LYS A 204 -2.45 -16.75 -23.86
C LYS A 204 -3.36 -17.51 -24.81
N VAL A 205 -3.50 -18.81 -24.58
CA VAL A 205 -4.43 -19.68 -25.29
C VAL A 205 -5.67 -19.84 -24.43
N MET A 206 -6.84 -19.57 -24.98
CA MET A 206 -8.14 -19.78 -24.35
C MET A 206 -8.86 -20.94 -25.02
#